data_cade6257105766a859eb4e24715fe0b2
#
_entry.id   cade6257105766a859eb4e24715fe0b2
#
_cell.length_a   1.000
_cell.length_b   1.000
_cell.length_c   1.000
_cell.angle_alpha   90.00
_cell.angle_beta   90.00
_cell.angle_gamma   90.00
#
_symmetry.space_group_name_H-M   'P 1'
#
loop_
_entity.id
_entity.type
_entity.pdbx_description
1 polymer ?
#
loop_
_entity_poly.entity_id
_entity_poly.type
_entity_poly.pdbx_seq_one_letter_code
_entity_poly.pdbx_strand_id
1 'polypeptide(L)'
;MATALVTWGGWEGHEPEKVGPMFADWLRDAGMEVTLTDSLSCFDDGDALKRFDLIVPVWTMSKIGKEQALNVCAAVAAGTGIAGCHGGMCDAFRENVDWQFLTGAQWVAHPGNDGVEYGVRIVSDDPLVAGVGDFS
;
A
#
# COMPACT_ATOMS: atom_id res chain seq x y z
N MET A 1 -10.76 -17.38 -8.22
CA MET A 1 -9.64 -17.24 -7.27
C MET A 1 -9.41 -15.75 -7.15
N ALA A 2 -9.26 -15.22 -5.96
CA ALA A 2 -8.97 -13.79 -5.79
C ALA A 2 -7.57 -13.46 -6.31
N THR A 3 -7.41 -12.26 -6.87
CA THR A 3 -6.20 -11.81 -7.54
C THR A 3 -5.61 -10.58 -6.84
N ALA A 4 -4.29 -10.51 -6.72
CA ALA A 4 -3.62 -9.36 -6.14
C ALA A 4 -2.47 -8.86 -7.02
N LEU A 5 -2.28 -7.54 -7.02
CA LEU A 5 -1.12 -6.88 -7.58
C LEU A 5 -0.26 -6.35 -6.43
N VAL A 6 0.97 -6.83 -6.32
CA VAL A 6 1.97 -6.28 -5.41
C VAL A 6 3.00 -5.53 -6.24
N THR A 7 3.17 -4.23 -6.00
CA THR A 7 4.23 -3.44 -6.65
C THR A 7 5.17 -2.89 -5.60
N TRP A 8 6.47 -2.97 -5.86
CA TRP A 8 7.48 -2.59 -4.90
C TRP A 8 8.60 -1.73 -5.52
N GLY A 9 9.19 -0.85 -4.70
CA GLY A 9 10.29 0.02 -5.12
C GLY A 9 10.40 1.29 -4.28
N GLY A 10 11.03 2.30 -4.86
CA GLY A 10 11.27 3.57 -4.19
C GLY A 10 12.51 3.53 -3.31
N TRP A 11 12.44 4.07 -2.11
CA TRP A 11 13.59 4.22 -1.23
C TRP A 11 14.12 2.87 -0.69
N GLU A 12 15.40 2.59 -0.96
CA GLU A 12 16.07 1.32 -0.60
C GLU A 12 16.15 1.09 0.92
N GLY A 13 16.08 2.14 1.74
CA GLY A 13 16.12 2.01 3.20
C GLY A 13 14.93 1.25 3.80
N HIS A 14 13.87 1.02 3.04
CA HIS A 14 12.75 0.15 3.41
C HIS A 14 12.86 -1.27 2.84
N GLU A 15 13.98 -1.63 2.25
CA GLU A 15 14.25 -2.95 1.67
C GLU A 15 13.09 -3.47 0.78
N PRO A 16 12.56 -2.65 -0.18
CA PRO A 16 11.36 -3.01 -0.92
C PRO A 16 11.51 -4.32 -1.71
N GLU A 17 12.73 -4.65 -2.14
CA GLU A 17 13.07 -5.90 -2.81
C GLU A 17 12.91 -7.16 -1.93
N LYS A 18 12.85 -6.98 -0.61
CA LYS A 18 12.56 -8.06 0.35
C LYS A 18 11.10 -8.01 0.80
N VAL A 19 10.61 -6.80 1.09
CA VAL A 19 9.26 -6.61 1.64
C VAL A 19 8.19 -6.90 0.59
N GLY A 20 8.40 -6.50 -0.67
CA GLY A 20 7.46 -6.79 -1.76
C GLY A 20 7.21 -8.29 -1.95
N PRO A 21 8.26 -9.11 -2.16
CA PRO A 21 8.10 -10.58 -2.20
C PRO A 21 7.47 -11.18 -0.95
N MET A 22 7.81 -10.69 0.25
CA MET A 22 7.22 -11.16 1.50
C MET A 22 5.69 -10.97 1.51
N PHE A 23 5.18 -9.81 1.13
CA PHE A 23 3.74 -9.60 0.99
C PHE A 23 3.12 -10.49 -0.09
N ALA A 24 3.81 -10.66 -1.22
CA ALA A 24 3.34 -11.55 -2.28
C ALA A 24 3.20 -13.00 -1.81
N ASP A 25 4.15 -13.49 -1.02
CA ASP A 25 4.12 -14.86 -0.49
C ASP A 25 3.00 -15.04 0.53
N TRP A 26 2.79 -14.08 1.45
CA TRP A 26 1.66 -14.13 2.39
C TRP A 26 0.30 -14.17 1.66
N LEU A 27 0.14 -13.43 0.58
CA LEU A 27 -1.09 -13.44 -0.21
C LEU A 27 -1.27 -14.76 -0.97
N ARG A 28 -0.19 -15.35 -1.48
CA ARG A 28 -0.22 -16.69 -2.11
C ARG A 28 -0.59 -17.76 -1.09
N ASP A 29 -0.01 -17.70 0.11
CA ASP A 29 -0.35 -18.62 1.20
C ASP A 29 -1.81 -18.48 1.64
N ALA A 30 -2.38 -17.29 1.51
CA ALA A 30 -3.81 -17.02 1.71
C ALA A 30 -4.69 -17.48 0.52
N GLY A 31 -4.11 -18.07 -0.53
CA GLY A 31 -4.83 -18.62 -1.68
C GLY A 31 -5.14 -17.62 -2.80
N MET A 32 -4.44 -16.50 -2.86
CA MET A 32 -4.58 -15.52 -3.95
C MET A 32 -3.62 -15.81 -5.10
N GLU A 33 -4.04 -15.48 -6.32
CA GLU A 33 -3.14 -15.37 -7.47
C GLU A 33 -2.47 -13.99 -7.43
N VAL A 34 -1.11 -13.95 -7.38
CA VAL A 34 -0.37 -12.72 -7.14
C VAL A 34 0.52 -12.37 -8.33
N THR A 35 0.29 -11.19 -8.89
CA THR A 35 1.23 -10.51 -9.79
C THR A 35 2.17 -9.65 -8.94
N LEU A 36 3.48 -9.89 -9.05
CA LEU A 36 4.52 -9.14 -8.36
C LEU A 36 5.37 -8.38 -9.39
N THR A 37 5.58 -7.07 -9.18
CA THR A 37 6.36 -6.22 -10.09
C THR A 37 7.13 -5.13 -9.34
N ASP A 38 8.26 -4.74 -9.91
CA ASP A 38 9.13 -3.65 -9.45
C ASP A 38 8.96 -2.37 -10.29
N SER A 39 7.87 -2.27 -11.02
CA SER A 39 7.61 -1.17 -11.93
C SER A 39 6.25 -0.52 -11.73
N LEU A 40 6.21 0.82 -11.71
CA LEU A 40 4.97 1.59 -11.72
C LEU A 40 4.22 1.51 -13.07
N SER A 41 4.80 0.94 -14.12
CA SER A 41 4.10 0.72 -15.38
C SER A 41 2.89 -0.21 -15.25
N CYS A 42 2.81 -1.00 -14.18
CA CYS A 42 1.61 -1.76 -13.85
C CYS A 42 0.36 -0.89 -13.62
N PHE A 43 0.54 0.42 -13.39
CA PHE A 43 -0.53 1.40 -13.22
C PHE A 43 -0.92 2.14 -14.50
N ASP A 44 -0.28 1.84 -15.64
CA ASP A 44 -0.57 2.52 -16.92
C ASP A 44 -1.93 2.10 -17.52
N ASP A 45 -2.39 0.88 -17.26
CA ASP A 45 -3.67 0.35 -17.76
C ASP A 45 -4.72 0.28 -16.65
N GLY A 46 -5.57 1.30 -16.57
CA GLY A 46 -6.63 1.39 -15.57
C GLY A 46 -7.70 0.29 -15.68
N ASP A 47 -7.93 -0.28 -16.87
CA ASP A 47 -8.87 -1.39 -17.03
C ASP A 47 -8.25 -2.72 -16.58
N ALA A 48 -6.94 -2.88 -16.73
CA ALA A 48 -6.23 -4.01 -16.14
C ALA A 48 -6.29 -3.97 -14.60
N LEU A 49 -6.12 -2.78 -14.00
CA LEU A 49 -6.18 -2.62 -12.53
C LEU A 49 -7.52 -3.02 -11.94
N LYS A 50 -8.63 -2.70 -12.60
CA LYS A 50 -9.99 -3.07 -12.16
C LYS A 50 -10.26 -4.57 -12.12
N ARG A 51 -9.38 -5.39 -12.71
CA ARG A 51 -9.48 -6.86 -12.69
C ARG A 51 -8.84 -7.48 -11.45
N PHE A 52 -8.06 -6.72 -10.69
CA PHE A 52 -7.53 -7.17 -9.42
C PHE A 52 -8.53 -6.97 -8.29
N ASP A 53 -8.58 -7.92 -7.38
CA ASP A 53 -9.35 -7.79 -6.14
C ASP A 53 -8.60 -6.94 -5.11
N LEU A 54 -7.25 -6.90 -5.19
CA LEU A 54 -6.40 -6.18 -4.23
C LEU A 54 -5.16 -5.59 -4.92
N ILE A 55 -4.82 -4.36 -4.58
CA ILE A 55 -3.54 -3.71 -4.90
C ILE A 55 -2.78 -3.48 -3.59
N VAL A 56 -1.53 -3.93 -3.53
CA VAL A 56 -0.62 -3.74 -2.38
C VAL A 56 0.61 -2.96 -2.84
N PRO A 57 0.64 -1.64 -2.64
CA PRO A 57 1.83 -0.85 -2.89
C PRO A 57 2.84 -1.01 -1.75
N VAL A 58 4.09 -1.31 -2.11
CA VAL A 58 5.28 -1.36 -1.24
C VAL A 58 6.29 -0.36 -1.82
N TRP A 59 5.90 0.90 -1.87
CA TRP A 59 6.64 1.94 -2.59
C TRP A 59 6.80 3.18 -1.71
N THR A 60 8.02 3.70 -1.55
CA THR A 60 8.28 4.81 -0.64
C THR A 60 9.06 5.93 -1.31
N MET A 61 8.70 7.19 -1.01
CA MET A 61 9.42 8.42 -1.38
C MET A 61 9.78 8.50 -2.86
N SER A 62 8.82 8.33 -3.73
CA SER A 62 8.99 8.35 -5.18
C SER A 62 8.01 9.31 -5.84
N LYS A 63 7.99 9.31 -7.17
CA LYS A 63 7.02 10.05 -7.99
C LYS A 63 6.18 9.07 -8.79
N ILE A 64 4.92 9.40 -8.96
CA ILE A 64 3.98 8.67 -9.81
C ILE A 64 3.49 9.59 -10.93
N GLY A 65 3.23 9.04 -12.11
CA GLY A 65 2.57 9.76 -13.18
C GLY A 65 1.13 10.12 -12.80
N LYS A 66 0.64 11.27 -13.27
CA LYS A 66 -0.73 11.70 -12.97
C LYS A 66 -1.75 10.66 -13.41
N GLU A 67 -1.63 10.16 -14.63
CA GLU A 67 -2.56 9.16 -15.18
C GLU A 67 -2.48 7.84 -14.39
N GLN A 68 -1.28 7.41 -13.98
CA GLN A 68 -1.10 6.22 -13.13
C GLN A 68 -1.86 6.36 -11.81
N ALA A 69 -1.71 7.49 -11.12
CA ALA A 69 -2.44 7.75 -9.88
C ALA A 69 -3.96 7.74 -10.09
N LEU A 70 -4.44 8.41 -11.14
CA LEU A 70 -5.87 8.42 -11.48
C LEU A 70 -6.40 7.03 -11.84
N ASN A 71 -5.62 6.20 -12.52
CA ASN A 71 -5.99 4.82 -12.82
C ASN A 71 -6.17 3.98 -11.56
N VAL A 72 -5.25 4.12 -10.58
CA VAL A 72 -5.39 3.43 -9.29
C VAL A 72 -6.62 3.94 -8.53
N CYS A 73 -6.83 5.26 -8.46
CA CYS A 73 -8.02 5.84 -7.85
C CYS A 73 -9.32 5.32 -8.49
N ALA A 74 -9.36 5.24 -9.82
CA ALA A 74 -10.52 4.75 -10.55
C ALA A 74 -10.78 3.25 -10.31
N ALA A 75 -9.71 2.44 -10.19
CA ALA A 75 -9.83 1.02 -9.87
C ALA A 75 -10.40 0.82 -8.46
N VAL A 76 -9.89 1.56 -7.48
CA VAL A 76 -10.39 1.50 -6.10
C VAL A 76 -11.84 1.99 -6.00
N ALA A 77 -12.18 3.07 -6.69
CA ALA A 77 -13.56 3.54 -6.76
C ALA A 77 -14.52 2.53 -7.43
N ALA A 78 -14.00 1.67 -8.30
CA ALA A 78 -14.76 0.59 -8.94
C ALA A 78 -14.86 -0.68 -8.09
N GLY A 79 -14.16 -0.77 -6.96
CA GLY A 79 -14.24 -1.88 -6.00
C GLY A 79 -12.97 -2.69 -5.78
N THR A 80 -11.89 -2.39 -6.47
CA THR A 80 -10.57 -2.99 -6.17
C THR A 80 -10.11 -2.55 -4.78
N GLY A 81 -9.76 -3.48 -3.91
CA GLY A 81 -9.19 -3.16 -2.60
C GLY A 81 -7.80 -2.55 -2.71
N ILE A 82 -7.43 -1.68 -1.78
CA ILE A 82 -6.06 -1.23 -1.61
C ILE A 82 -5.64 -1.42 -0.16
N ALA A 83 -4.48 -2.03 0.08
CA ALA A 83 -3.93 -2.23 1.41
C ALA A 83 -2.43 -2.05 1.39
N GLY A 84 -1.88 -1.59 2.50
CA GLY A 84 -0.45 -1.39 2.64
C GLY A 84 -0.11 -0.92 4.04
N CYS A 85 1.15 -0.67 4.31
CA CYS A 85 1.60 -0.21 5.61
C CYS A 85 2.65 0.86 5.49
N HIS A 86 2.74 1.69 6.53
CA HIS A 86 3.82 2.65 6.74
C HIS A 86 4.11 3.52 5.50
N GLY A 87 5.39 3.78 5.26
CA GLY A 87 5.86 4.54 4.10
C GLY A 87 5.58 3.87 2.76
N GLY A 88 5.44 2.55 2.73
CA GLY A 88 5.12 1.80 1.51
C GLY A 88 3.76 2.12 0.91
N MET A 89 2.91 2.81 1.64
CA MET A 89 1.61 3.29 1.19
C MET A 89 1.45 4.80 1.40
N CYS A 90 1.55 5.27 2.65
CA CYS A 90 1.24 6.66 3.01
C CYS A 90 2.36 7.65 2.66
N ASP A 91 3.55 7.18 2.33
CA ASP A 91 4.70 7.99 1.91
C ASP A 91 5.19 7.65 0.49
N ALA A 92 4.38 6.94 -0.27
CA ALA A 92 4.77 6.49 -1.60
C ALA A 92 5.02 7.67 -2.55
N PHE A 93 4.07 8.59 -2.61
CA PHE A 93 4.07 9.68 -3.59
C PHE A 93 3.66 11.00 -2.94
N ARG A 94 4.56 11.61 -2.18
CA ARG A 94 4.32 12.79 -1.32
C ARG A 94 3.70 13.98 -2.05
N GLU A 95 4.01 14.17 -3.34
CA GLU A 95 3.56 15.31 -4.13
C GLU A 95 2.20 15.06 -4.82
N ASN A 96 1.64 13.84 -4.70
CA ASN A 96 0.41 13.48 -5.40
C ASN A 96 -0.79 13.53 -4.45
N VAL A 97 -1.63 14.55 -4.63
CA VAL A 97 -2.81 14.80 -3.79
C VAL A 97 -3.87 13.69 -3.96
N ASP A 98 -4.05 13.15 -5.16
CA ASP A 98 -5.02 12.09 -5.41
C ASP A 98 -4.63 10.81 -4.66
N TRP A 99 -3.32 10.49 -4.63
CA TRP A 99 -2.81 9.37 -3.85
C TRP A 99 -3.01 9.56 -2.34
N GLN A 100 -2.75 10.75 -1.82
CA GLN A 100 -2.95 11.06 -0.40
C GLN A 100 -4.42 10.95 -0.01
N PHE A 101 -5.31 11.42 -0.87
CA PHE A 101 -6.75 11.28 -0.67
C PHE A 101 -7.18 9.80 -0.72
N LEU A 102 -6.65 9.03 -1.65
CA LEU A 102 -6.90 7.60 -1.79
C LEU A 102 -6.51 6.82 -0.53
N THR A 103 -5.32 7.09 0.01
CA THR A 103 -4.82 6.40 1.22
C THR A 103 -5.39 6.96 2.51
N GLY A 104 -6.06 8.11 2.45
CA GLY A 104 -6.64 8.79 3.62
C GLY A 104 -5.62 9.43 4.56
N ALA A 105 -4.34 9.44 4.19
CA ALA A 105 -3.25 9.94 5.02
C ALA A 105 -2.05 10.39 4.20
N GLN A 106 -1.21 11.21 4.82
CA GLN A 106 0.12 11.53 4.34
C GLN A 106 1.12 11.36 5.48
N TRP A 107 2.19 10.66 5.20
CA TRP A 107 3.31 10.61 6.12
C TRP A 107 4.05 11.94 6.14
N VAL A 108 4.31 12.48 7.32
CA VAL A 108 4.99 13.77 7.48
C VAL A 108 6.31 13.60 8.22
N ALA A 109 6.32 12.94 9.38
CA ALA A 109 7.50 12.74 10.20
C ALA A 109 7.24 11.65 11.25
N HIS A 110 8.33 11.11 11.81
CA HIS A 110 8.27 10.27 12.99
C HIS A 110 7.98 11.13 14.23
N PRO A 111 6.99 10.80 15.07
CA PRO A 111 6.77 11.52 16.31
C PRO A 111 7.97 11.43 17.24
N GLY A 112 8.62 12.57 17.55
CA GLY A 112 9.77 12.63 18.46
C GLY A 112 11.08 12.05 17.92
N ASN A 113 11.17 11.73 16.63
CA ASN A 113 12.28 11.07 15.94
C ASN A 113 12.48 9.58 16.33
N ASP A 114 13.59 9.00 15.90
CA ASP A 114 13.92 7.58 16.12
C ASP A 114 14.11 7.27 17.62
N GLY A 115 13.68 6.09 18.03
CA GLY A 115 13.90 5.58 19.39
C GLY A 115 12.93 6.13 20.44
N VAL A 116 11.92 6.89 20.06
CA VAL A 116 10.86 7.31 20.99
C VAL A 116 9.79 6.24 21.05
N GLU A 117 9.58 5.71 22.26
CA GLU A 117 8.47 4.78 22.53
C GLU A 117 7.15 5.54 22.61
N TYR A 118 6.11 5.03 21.97
CA TYR A 118 4.74 5.56 22.08
C TYR A 118 3.71 4.43 22.02
N GLY A 119 2.62 4.63 22.75
CA GLY A 119 1.54 3.64 22.79
C GLY A 119 0.56 3.79 21.62
N VAL A 120 0.04 2.69 21.15
CA VAL A 120 -1.07 2.61 20.18
C VAL A 120 -2.27 2.00 20.90
N ARG A 121 -3.38 2.74 20.91
CA ARG A 121 -4.63 2.29 21.50
C ARG A 121 -5.64 2.00 20.40
N ILE A 122 -6.19 0.80 20.39
CA ILE A 122 -7.25 0.41 19.46
C ILE A 122 -8.57 1.00 19.98
N VAL A 123 -9.18 1.86 19.18
CA VAL A 123 -10.43 2.57 19.52
C VAL A 123 -11.60 2.23 18.61
N SER A 124 -11.39 1.33 17.65
CA SER A 124 -12.41 0.88 16.70
C SER A 124 -12.85 -0.55 17.03
N ASP A 125 -14.11 -0.83 16.82
CA ASP A 125 -14.71 -2.16 16.88
C ASP A 125 -14.87 -2.80 15.49
N ASP A 126 -14.25 -2.21 14.47
CA ASP A 126 -14.26 -2.73 13.10
C ASP A 126 -13.66 -4.15 13.05
N PRO A 127 -14.28 -5.08 12.30
CA PRO A 127 -13.75 -6.44 12.13
C PRO A 127 -12.29 -6.51 11.68
N LEU A 128 -11.78 -5.50 10.96
CA LEU A 128 -10.38 -5.42 10.52
C LEU A 128 -9.38 -5.32 11.67
N VAL A 129 -9.80 -4.83 12.82
CA VAL A 129 -8.95 -4.74 14.04
C VAL A 129 -9.35 -5.76 15.09
N ALA A 130 -10.24 -6.70 14.77
CA ALA A 130 -10.66 -7.73 15.71
C ALA A 130 -9.46 -8.60 16.13
N GLY A 131 -9.23 -8.68 17.44
CA GLY A 131 -8.09 -9.42 18.00
C GLY A 131 -6.78 -8.66 18.07
N VAL A 132 -6.73 -7.42 17.57
CA VAL A 132 -5.59 -6.52 17.79
C VAL A 132 -5.81 -5.80 19.11
N GLY A 133 -4.90 -6.00 20.07
CA GLY A 133 -4.90 -5.29 21.36
C GLY A 133 -4.05 -4.01 21.28
N ASP A 134 -4.10 -3.22 22.37
CA ASP A 134 -3.20 -2.07 22.52
C ASP A 134 -1.74 -2.55 22.57
N PHE A 135 -0.82 -1.75 22.00
CA PHE A 135 0.60 -2.08 21.95
C PHE A 135 1.49 -0.80 21.98
N SER A 136 2.77 -0.97 22.16
CA SER A 136 3.79 0.09 22.07
C SER A 136 5.03 -0.41 21.34
#